data_2b00a75de0cf2899fc52e6c7a128c67f
#
_entry.id   2b00a75de0cf2899fc52e6c7a128c67f
#
_cell.length_a   1.000
_cell.length_b   1.000
_cell.length_c   1.000
_cell.angle_alpha   90.00
_cell.angle_beta   90.00
_cell.angle_gamma   90.00
#
_symmetry.space_group_name_H-M   'P 1'
#
loop_
_entity.id
_entity.type
_entity.pdbx_description
1 polymer ?
#
loop_
_entity_poly.entity_id
_entity_poly.type
_entity_poly.pdbx_seq_one_letter_code
_entity_poly.pdbx_strand_id
1 'polypeptide(L)'
;MKAVLRIATRKSPLALWQAEFVKSRLEHFYPELKIELVKMTTQGDKILDTPLSKIGGKNLFIKELEIGMMEGRADIAVHSMKDVPYELPEGLVIGAILKRENPFDAFVSNHFNSITDLPIGSRVGSCSLRRIVQLKALRPDLVILDLRGNVNTRLQNLMMVSMM
;
A
#
# COMPACT_ATOMS: atom_id res chain seq x y z
N MET A 1 10.04 4.05 30.99
CA MET A 1 9.40 3.81 29.67
C MET A 1 8.62 5.06 29.25
N LYS A 2 8.51 5.37 27.95
CA LYS A 2 7.59 6.43 27.51
C LYS A 2 6.17 6.03 27.89
N ALA A 3 5.40 6.95 28.46
CA ALA A 3 3.99 6.68 28.80
C ALA A 3 3.09 6.54 27.56
N VAL A 4 3.53 7.09 26.41
CA VAL A 4 2.81 7.06 25.13
C VAL A 4 3.78 6.72 24.01
N LEU A 5 3.41 5.76 23.15
CA LEU A 5 4.09 5.43 21.90
C LEU A 5 3.25 5.95 20.72
N ARG A 6 3.87 6.74 19.85
CA ARG A 6 3.20 7.34 18.68
C ARG A 6 3.63 6.63 17.40
N ILE A 7 2.67 6.08 16.66
CA ILE A 7 2.88 5.36 15.42
C ILE A 7 2.51 6.27 14.24
N ALA A 8 3.47 6.67 13.42
CA ALA A 8 3.21 7.34 12.16
C ALA A 8 2.62 6.36 11.13
N THR A 9 1.57 6.77 10.45
CA THR A 9 0.92 6.01 9.39
C THR A 9 0.27 6.90 8.35
N ARG A 10 0.10 6.39 7.12
CA ARG A 10 -0.69 7.07 6.08
C ARG A 10 -2.18 6.95 6.37
N LYS A 11 -2.98 7.81 5.70
CA LYS A 11 -4.44 7.82 5.86
C LYS A 11 -5.18 6.78 5.03
N SER A 12 -4.50 6.05 4.13
CA SER A 12 -5.17 5.02 3.31
C SER A 12 -5.69 3.87 4.18
N PRO A 13 -6.83 3.25 3.83
CA PRO A 13 -7.42 2.16 4.63
C PRO A 13 -6.45 1.02 4.91
N LEU A 14 -5.63 0.63 3.93
CA LEU A 14 -4.61 -0.41 4.11
C LEU A 14 -3.53 -0.01 5.11
N ALA A 15 -3.02 1.23 5.02
CA ALA A 15 -2.00 1.71 5.94
C ALA A 15 -2.53 1.83 7.37
N LEU A 16 -3.76 2.29 7.53
CA LEU A 16 -4.43 2.34 8.83
C LEU A 16 -4.60 0.94 9.42
N TRP A 17 -5.07 -0.03 8.61
CA TRP A 17 -5.19 -1.42 9.05
C TRP A 17 -3.85 -1.99 9.52
N GLN A 18 -2.76 -1.75 8.79
CA GLN A 18 -1.42 -2.19 9.18
C GLN A 18 -0.97 -1.55 10.50
N ALA A 19 -1.21 -0.26 10.68
CA ALA A 19 -0.84 0.44 11.91
C ALA A 19 -1.69 0.00 13.11
N GLU A 20 -2.99 -0.21 12.94
CA GLU A 20 -3.87 -0.76 13.99
C GLU A 20 -3.47 -2.20 14.35
N PHE A 21 -3.07 -3.03 13.37
CA PHE A 21 -2.55 -4.36 13.65
C PHE A 21 -1.30 -4.31 14.53
N VAL A 22 -0.33 -3.44 14.21
CA VAL A 22 0.89 -3.26 15.04
C VAL A 22 0.52 -2.74 16.42
N LYS A 23 -0.37 -1.75 16.49
CA LYS A 23 -0.88 -1.19 17.75
C LYS A 23 -1.47 -2.29 18.63
N SER A 24 -2.40 -3.09 18.12
CA SER A 24 -3.07 -4.15 18.87
C SER A 24 -2.07 -5.21 19.39
N ARG A 25 -1.04 -5.53 18.58
CA ARG A 25 0.02 -6.45 19.01
C ARG A 25 0.85 -5.89 20.15
N LEU A 26 1.21 -4.61 20.08
CA LEU A 26 1.96 -3.95 21.13
C LEU A 26 1.14 -3.80 22.42
N GLU A 27 -0.13 -3.42 22.34
CA GLU A 27 -1.03 -3.34 23.49
C GLU A 27 -1.24 -4.70 24.16
N HIS A 28 -1.24 -5.78 23.38
CA HIS A 28 -1.31 -7.14 23.93
C HIS A 28 -0.08 -7.51 24.77
N PHE A 29 1.12 -7.14 24.31
CA PHE A 29 2.37 -7.45 25.04
C PHE A 29 2.70 -6.43 26.13
N TYR A 30 2.21 -5.21 26.00
CA TYR A 30 2.49 -4.09 26.91
C TYR A 30 1.18 -3.35 27.27
N PRO A 31 0.31 -3.94 28.12
CA PRO A 31 -1.02 -3.38 28.43
C PRO A 31 -0.99 -1.97 29.01
N GLU A 32 0.10 -1.60 29.70
CA GLU A 32 0.28 -0.27 30.31
C GLU A 32 0.77 0.79 29.30
N LEU A 33 1.12 0.39 28.06
CA LEU A 33 1.64 1.31 27.06
C LEU A 33 0.47 1.94 26.29
N LYS A 34 0.27 3.25 26.44
CA LYS A 34 -0.67 3.98 25.61
C LYS A 34 -0.11 4.15 24.21
N ILE A 35 -0.89 3.76 23.17
CA ILE A 35 -0.46 3.86 21.77
C ILE A 35 -1.39 4.76 20.99
N GLU A 36 -0.80 5.74 20.30
CA GLU A 36 -1.52 6.72 19.46
C GLU A 36 -1.08 6.63 18.00
N LEU A 37 -2.04 6.71 17.07
CA LEU A 37 -1.77 6.77 15.64
C LEU A 37 -1.65 8.22 15.17
N VAL A 38 -0.51 8.57 14.58
CA VAL A 38 -0.26 9.87 13.95
C VAL A 38 -0.47 9.75 12.45
N LYS A 39 -1.66 10.14 11.99
CA LYS A 39 -2.08 10.03 10.59
C LYS A 39 -1.48 11.14 9.75
N MET A 40 -0.66 10.80 8.77
CA MET A 40 0.02 11.74 7.87
C MET A 40 -0.47 11.57 6.43
N THR A 41 -0.40 12.65 5.64
CA THR A 41 -0.68 12.64 4.20
C THR A 41 0.62 12.77 3.45
N THR A 42 0.92 11.86 2.55
CA THR A 42 2.16 11.87 1.79
C THR A 42 1.98 12.50 0.40
N GLN A 43 3.09 12.88 -0.24
CA GLN A 43 3.07 13.37 -1.63
C GLN A 43 2.45 12.35 -2.58
N GLY A 44 2.76 11.06 -2.38
CA GLY A 44 2.19 9.98 -3.18
C GLY A 44 0.66 9.84 -3.03
N ASP A 45 0.10 10.27 -1.89
CA ASP A 45 -1.36 10.29 -1.67
C ASP A 45 -2.04 11.47 -2.40
N LYS A 46 -1.29 12.55 -2.67
CA LYS A 46 -1.82 13.75 -3.34
C LYS A 46 -1.76 13.65 -4.87
N ILE A 47 -0.78 12.93 -5.42
CA ILE A 47 -0.57 12.85 -6.87
C ILE A 47 -1.38 11.67 -7.43
N LEU A 48 -2.56 11.96 -7.97
CA LEU A 48 -3.46 10.96 -8.55
C LEU A 48 -3.38 10.88 -10.09
N ASP A 49 -3.02 11.99 -10.76
CA ASP A 49 -3.21 12.16 -12.20
C ASP A 49 -1.98 11.77 -13.04
N THR A 50 -0.82 11.59 -12.44
CA THR A 50 0.42 11.29 -13.17
C THR A 50 0.97 9.92 -12.79
N PRO A 51 1.35 9.05 -13.75
CA PRO A 51 1.99 7.77 -13.46
C PRO A 51 3.23 7.93 -12.56
N LEU A 52 3.32 7.15 -11.47
CA LEU A 52 4.43 7.21 -10.52
C LEU A 52 5.79 6.98 -11.19
N SER A 53 5.82 6.19 -12.27
CA SER A 53 7.02 5.96 -13.09
C SER A 53 7.55 7.23 -13.78
N LYS A 54 6.70 8.22 -14.02
CA LYS A 54 7.09 9.51 -14.64
C LYS A 54 7.56 10.54 -13.62
N ILE A 55 7.25 10.38 -12.34
CA ILE A 55 7.53 11.37 -11.27
C ILE A 55 8.85 11.07 -10.57
N GLY A 56 9.56 9.98 -10.94
CA GLY A 56 10.81 9.60 -10.26
C GLY A 56 10.60 9.11 -8.83
N GLY A 57 9.57 8.35 -8.62
CA GLY A 57 8.86 7.98 -7.40
C GLY A 57 9.58 7.35 -6.21
N LYS A 58 10.85 7.63 -5.94
CA LYS A 58 11.48 7.21 -4.69
C LYS A 58 10.90 8.02 -3.53
N ASN A 59 10.54 7.34 -2.45
CA ASN A 59 10.12 7.91 -1.15
C ASN A 59 8.81 8.71 -1.13
N LEU A 60 7.98 8.69 -2.19
CA LEU A 60 6.73 9.44 -2.27
C LEU A 60 5.70 9.09 -1.17
N PHE A 61 5.82 7.93 -0.56
CA PHE A 61 4.89 7.43 0.46
C PHE A 61 5.49 7.34 1.87
N ILE A 62 6.75 7.76 2.04
CA ILE A 62 7.52 7.53 3.26
C ILE A 62 8.05 8.82 3.86
N LYS A 63 8.51 9.76 3.01
CA LYS A 63 9.26 10.94 3.40
C LYS A 63 8.60 11.75 4.53
N GLU A 64 7.29 11.95 4.49
CA GLU A 64 6.58 12.71 5.53
C GLU A 64 6.53 11.97 6.87
N LEU A 65 6.53 10.62 6.85
CA LEU A 65 6.57 9.82 8.05
C LEU A 65 7.99 9.83 8.66
N GLU A 66 9.03 9.73 7.83
CA GLU A 66 10.43 9.88 8.25
C GLU A 66 10.68 11.25 8.90
N ILE A 67 10.27 12.33 8.24
CA ILE A 67 10.34 13.69 8.80
C ILE A 67 9.58 13.75 10.13
N GLY A 68 8.39 13.18 10.20
CA GLY A 68 7.60 13.14 11.42
C GLY A 68 8.29 12.44 12.59
N MET A 69 9.07 11.39 12.33
CA MET A 69 9.89 10.73 13.33
C MET A 69 11.10 11.57 13.73
N MET A 70 11.82 12.14 12.76
CA MET A 70 13.00 12.98 13.01
C MET A 70 12.65 14.25 13.80
N GLU A 71 11.47 14.83 13.58
CA GLU A 71 10.94 15.97 14.33
C GLU A 71 10.34 15.57 15.70
N GLY A 72 10.35 14.30 16.05
CA GLY A 72 9.79 13.80 17.30
C GLY A 72 8.26 13.84 17.39
N ARG A 73 7.54 13.93 16.25
CA ARG A 73 6.08 13.84 16.19
C ARG A 73 5.56 12.40 16.29
N ALA A 74 6.40 11.43 15.92
CA ALA A 74 6.14 10.01 16.05
C ALA A 74 7.41 9.29 16.53
N ASP A 75 7.24 8.11 17.10
CA ASP A 75 8.34 7.31 17.66
C ASP A 75 8.70 6.15 16.73
N ILE A 76 7.72 5.60 16.02
CA ILE A 76 7.89 4.58 14.99
C ILE A 76 6.98 4.89 13.80
N ALA A 77 7.27 4.27 12.64
CA ALA A 77 6.39 4.28 11.48
C ALA A 77 6.10 2.85 11.03
N VAL A 78 4.89 2.63 10.49
CA VAL A 78 4.46 1.34 9.96
C VAL A 78 4.28 1.45 8.43
N HIS A 79 4.99 0.57 7.71
CA HIS A 79 5.01 0.55 6.25
C HIS A 79 4.83 -0.86 5.69
N SER A 80 4.32 -0.97 4.47
CA SER A 80 4.56 -2.15 3.65
C SER A 80 6.03 -2.18 3.25
N MET A 81 6.74 -3.30 3.51
CA MET A 81 8.19 -3.40 3.30
C MET A 81 8.62 -3.05 1.86
N LYS A 82 7.80 -3.33 0.86
CA LYS A 82 8.06 -3.00 -0.55
C LYS A 82 8.17 -1.50 -0.84
N ASP A 83 7.64 -0.66 0.06
CA ASP A 83 7.64 0.80 -0.08
C ASP A 83 8.83 1.45 0.66
N VAL A 84 9.52 0.68 1.53
CA VAL A 84 10.70 1.15 2.28
C VAL A 84 11.90 1.19 1.34
N PRO A 85 12.63 2.32 1.28
CA PRO A 85 13.80 2.46 0.42
C PRO A 85 14.98 1.63 0.94
N TYR A 86 15.95 1.38 0.07
CA TYR A 86 17.19 0.70 0.42
C TYR A 86 18.02 1.54 1.42
N GLU A 87 18.09 2.85 1.19
CA GLU A 87 18.79 3.80 2.05
C GLU A 87 17.78 4.54 2.92
N LEU A 88 17.96 4.46 4.24
CA LEU A 88 17.19 5.21 5.21
C LEU A 88 17.95 6.48 5.62
N PRO A 89 17.25 7.57 6.00
CA PRO A 89 17.89 8.72 6.63
C PRO A 89 18.67 8.34 7.86
N GLU A 90 19.76 9.08 8.13
CA GLU A 90 20.56 8.89 9.35
C GLU A 90 19.69 8.97 10.61
N GLY A 91 19.89 8.05 11.52
CA GLY A 91 19.11 7.92 12.76
C GLY A 91 17.84 7.09 12.66
N LEU A 92 17.44 6.67 11.44
CA LEU A 92 16.31 5.76 11.24
C LEU A 92 16.80 4.36 10.89
N VAL A 93 16.11 3.35 11.42
CA VAL A 93 16.43 1.93 11.19
C VAL A 93 15.15 1.13 11.02
N ILE A 94 15.25 -0.03 10.35
CA ILE A 94 14.19 -1.05 10.36
C ILE A 94 14.26 -1.79 11.69
N GLY A 95 13.39 -1.44 12.62
CA GLY A 95 13.38 -2.03 13.97
C GLY A 95 12.76 -3.42 14.03
N ALA A 96 11.80 -3.74 13.15
CA ALA A 96 11.15 -5.04 13.10
C ALA A 96 10.54 -5.32 11.72
N ILE A 97 10.52 -6.59 11.34
CA ILE A 97 9.79 -7.10 10.17
C ILE A 97 8.80 -8.15 10.68
N LEU A 98 7.51 -7.90 10.45
CA LEU A 98 6.45 -8.80 10.89
C LEU A 98 6.26 -9.97 9.92
N LYS A 99 5.56 -11.02 10.39
CA LYS A 99 5.21 -12.16 9.54
C LYS A 99 4.49 -11.67 8.29
N ARG A 100 4.98 -12.16 7.15
CA ARG A 100 4.43 -11.81 5.84
C ARG A 100 3.10 -12.52 5.60
N GLU A 101 2.14 -11.79 5.05
CA GLU A 101 0.92 -12.35 4.48
C GLU A 101 1.21 -12.99 3.09
N ASN A 102 0.19 -13.62 2.50
CA ASN A 102 0.29 -14.22 1.18
C ASN A 102 0.81 -13.19 0.15
N PRO A 103 1.98 -13.44 -0.50
CA PRO A 103 2.62 -12.48 -1.40
C PRO A 103 2.08 -12.48 -2.81
N PHE A 104 1.16 -13.37 -3.15
CA PHE A 104 0.66 -13.51 -4.51
C PHE A 104 -0.24 -12.35 -4.93
N ASP A 105 -0.32 -12.13 -6.24
CA ASP A 105 -1.27 -11.20 -6.82
C ASP A 105 -2.68 -11.81 -6.77
N ALA A 106 -3.68 -11.00 -6.44
CA ALA A 106 -5.07 -11.41 -6.45
C ALA A 106 -5.73 -11.02 -7.78
N PHE A 107 -6.39 -11.97 -8.42
CA PHE A 107 -7.35 -11.70 -9.47
C PHE A 107 -8.70 -11.37 -8.84
N VAL A 108 -9.33 -10.29 -9.29
CA VAL A 108 -10.65 -9.87 -8.80
C VAL A 108 -11.57 -9.66 -9.99
N SER A 109 -12.69 -10.37 -9.99
CA SER A 109 -13.73 -10.29 -11.02
C SER A 109 -15.09 -10.53 -10.38
N ASN A 110 -16.16 -9.92 -10.95
CA ASN A 110 -17.52 -10.17 -10.51
C ASN A 110 -18.14 -11.41 -11.18
N HIS A 111 -17.55 -11.88 -12.30
CA HIS A 111 -18.18 -12.90 -13.16
C HIS A 111 -17.28 -14.10 -13.45
N PHE A 112 -15.97 -14.01 -13.24
CA PHE A 112 -15.00 -15.03 -13.61
C PHE A 112 -14.11 -15.41 -12.44
N ASN A 113 -13.81 -16.69 -12.30
CA ASN A 113 -13.00 -17.19 -11.18
C ASN A 113 -11.48 -17.10 -11.45
N SER A 114 -11.10 -17.09 -12.72
CA SER A 114 -9.69 -17.04 -13.12
C SER A 114 -9.46 -16.19 -14.37
N ILE A 115 -8.19 -15.84 -14.61
CA ILE A 115 -7.78 -15.13 -15.84
C ILE A 115 -7.98 -15.99 -17.07
N THR A 116 -7.91 -17.30 -16.94
CA THR A 116 -8.11 -18.26 -18.04
C THR A 116 -9.57 -18.32 -18.50
N ASP A 117 -10.51 -18.02 -17.61
CA ASP A 117 -11.95 -18.05 -17.91
C ASP A 117 -12.43 -16.79 -18.65
N LEU A 118 -11.58 -15.77 -18.72
CA LEU A 118 -11.92 -14.52 -19.39
C LEU A 118 -12.13 -14.71 -20.91
N PRO A 119 -13.21 -14.19 -21.51
CA PRO A 119 -13.39 -14.16 -22.95
C PRO A 119 -12.20 -13.49 -23.68
N ILE A 120 -12.04 -13.82 -24.97
CA ILE A 120 -11.03 -13.18 -25.82
C ILE A 120 -11.29 -11.67 -25.89
N GLY A 121 -10.24 -10.87 -25.76
CA GLY A 121 -10.33 -9.41 -25.81
C GLY A 121 -10.85 -8.77 -24.51
N SER A 122 -10.99 -9.53 -23.41
CA SER A 122 -11.46 -8.99 -22.14
C SER A 122 -10.57 -7.86 -21.61
N ARG A 123 -11.22 -6.89 -20.95
CA ARG A 123 -10.55 -5.71 -20.37
C ARG A 123 -10.07 -6.01 -18.96
N VAL A 124 -8.78 -5.80 -18.69
CA VAL A 124 -8.15 -6.03 -17.38
C VAL A 124 -7.46 -4.77 -16.89
N GLY A 125 -7.79 -4.33 -15.69
CA GLY A 125 -7.23 -3.12 -15.08
C GLY A 125 -5.90 -3.38 -14.35
N SER A 126 -4.82 -2.72 -14.78
CA SER A 126 -3.55 -2.71 -14.06
C SER A 126 -2.66 -1.55 -14.52
N CYS A 127 -1.96 -0.89 -13.59
CA CYS A 127 -0.87 0.05 -13.89
C CYS A 127 0.52 -0.52 -13.51
N SER A 128 0.59 -1.77 -13.08
CA SER A 128 1.86 -2.44 -12.72
C SER A 128 2.50 -3.08 -13.94
N LEU A 129 3.64 -2.55 -14.39
CA LEU A 129 4.39 -3.12 -15.51
C LEU A 129 4.72 -4.60 -15.30
N ARG A 130 5.12 -4.99 -14.07
CA ARG A 130 5.38 -6.38 -13.72
C ARG A 130 4.17 -7.30 -13.99
N ARG A 131 2.97 -6.85 -13.64
CA ARG A 131 1.72 -7.60 -13.90
C ARG A 131 1.35 -7.59 -15.37
N ILE A 132 1.44 -6.44 -16.02
CA ILE A 132 1.10 -6.27 -17.44
C ILE A 132 1.91 -7.21 -18.31
N VAL A 133 3.23 -7.28 -18.12
CA VAL A 133 4.11 -8.16 -18.90
C VAL A 133 3.72 -9.62 -18.73
N GLN A 134 3.48 -10.07 -17.49
CA GLN A 134 3.08 -11.46 -17.21
C GLN A 134 1.69 -11.78 -17.77
N LEU A 135 0.73 -10.87 -17.62
CA LEU A 135 -0.61 -11.04 -18.20
C LEU A 135 -0.56 -11.14 -19.72
N LYS A 136 0.21 -10.26 -20.38
CA LYS A 136 0.37 -10.28 -21.85
C LYS A 136 1.13 -11.52 -22.34
N ALA A 137 2.06 -12.06 -21.59
CA ALA A 137 2.72 -13.32 -21.91
C ALA A 137 1.77 -14.52 -21.83
N LEU A 138 0.88 -14.53 -20.84
CA LEU A 138 -0.10 -15.60 -20.65
C LEU A 138 -1.31 -15.47 -21.59
N ARG A 139 -1.80 -14.25 -21.78
CA ARG A 139 -3.02 -13.91 -22.54
C ARG A 139 -2.75 -12.65 -23.37
N PRO A 140 -2.14 -12.77 -24.57
CA PRO A 140 -1.83 -11.62 -25.44
C PRO A 140 -3.07 -10.87 -25.93
N ASP A 141 -4.20 -11.55 -25.98
CA ASP A 141 -5.49 -11.02 -26.41
C ASP A 141 -6.10 -10.00 -25.45
N LEU A 142 -5.73 -10.01 -24.15
CA LEU A 142 -6.32 -9.13 -23.16
C LEU A 142 -6.06 -7.65 -23.46
N VAL A 143 -7.06 -6.81 -23.27
CA VAL A 143 -6.95 -5.35 -23.35
C VAL A 143 -6.62 -4.80 -21.97
N ILE A 144 -5.39 -4.33 -21.77
CA ILE A 144 -4.95 -3.79 -20.48
C ILE A 144 -5.34 -2.31 -20.40
N LEU A 145 -6.06 -1.96 -19.34
CA LEU A 145 -6.45 -0.59 -19.01
C LEU A 145 -5.73 -0.10 -17.75
N ASP A 146 -5.43 1.18 -17.71
CA ASP A 146 -4.87 1.80 -16.50
C ASP A 146 -5.88 1.74 -15.35
N LEU A 147 -5.45 1.13 -14.22
CA LEU A 147 -6.21 1.08 -12.99
C LEU A 147 -5.32 1.54 -11.83
N ARG A 148 -5.55 2.75 -11.34
CA ARG A 148 -4.79 3.41 -10.27
C ARG A 148 -5.63 3.63 -9.03
N GLY A 149 -4.95 4.10 -7.97
CA GLY A 149 -5.52 4.36 -6.67
C GLY A 149 -5.13 3.28 -5.64
N ASN A 150 -5.58 3.49 -4.41
CA ASN A 150 -5.46 2.49 -3.36
C ASN A 150 -6.37 1.27 -3.66
N VAL A 151 -6.25 0.22 -2.85
CA VAL A 151 -6.99 -1.04 -3.06
C VAL A 151 -8.49 -0.80 -3.15
N ASN A 152 -9.04 -0.03 -2.19
CA ASN A 152 -10.49 0.24 -2.13
C ASN A 152 -10.99 1.00 -3.36
N THR A 153 -10.26 2.04 -3.81
CA THR A 153 -10.60 2.79 -5.02
C THR A 153 -10.65 1.88 -6.25
N ARG A 154 -9.67 0.97 -6.38
CA ARG A 154 -9.64 0.03 -7.51
C ARG A 154 -10.78 -0.97 -7.46
N LEU A 155 -11.16 -1.45 -6.27
CA LEU A 155 -12.33 -2.32 -6.10
C LEU A 155 -13.64 -1.59 -6.44
N GLN A 156 -13.80 -0.35 -6.00
CA GLN A 156 -14.98 0.47 -6.36
C GLN A 156 -15.09 0.67 -7.86
N ASN A 157 -13.98 0.97 -8.56
CA ASN A 157 -13.98 1.12 -10.02
C ASN A 157 -14.40 -0.18 -10.73
N LEU A 158 -14.00 -1.35 -10.22
CA LEU A 158 -14.45 -2.63 -10.77
C LEU A 158 -15.96 -2.83 -10.60
N MET A 159 -16.51 -2.47 -9.43
CA MET A 159 -17.94 -2.57 -9.16
C MET A 159 -18.76 -1.64 -10.06
N MET A 160 -18.30 -0.40 -10.30
CA MET A 160 -19.00 0.56 -11.17
C MET A 160 -19.05 0.10 -12.63
N VAL A 161 -17.99 -0.51 -13.15
CA VAL A 161 -17.96 -1.03 -14.53
C VAL A 161 -18.95 -2.17 -14.73
N SER A 162 -19.30 -2.90 -13.67
CA SER A 162 -20.26 -4.01 -13.73
C SER A 162 -21.72 -3.55 -13.70
N MET A 163 -21.98 -2.28 -13.41
CA MET A 163 -23.35 -1.70 -13.39
C MET A 163 -23.70 -0.96 -14.69
N MET A 164 -22.78 -0.84 -15.63
CA MET A 164 -23.01 -0.31 -16.99
C MET A 164 -23.05 -1.43 -18.02
#